data_b26cefdfe247dcfbfbe72f21624dc466
#
_entry.id   b26cefdfe247dcfbfbe72f21624dc466
#
_cell.length_a   1.000
_cell.length_b   1.000
_cell.length_c   1.000
_cell.angle_alpha   90.00
_cell.angle_beta   90.00
_cell.angle_gamma   90.00
#
_symmetry.space_group_name_H-M   'P 1'
#
loop_
_entity.id
_entity.type
_entity.pdbx_description
1 polymer ?
#
loop_
_entity_poly.entity_id
_entity_poly.type
_entity_poly.pdbx_seq_one_letter_code
_entity_poly.pdbx_strand_id
1 'polypeptide(L)'
;MSAGPSRPPATRSLSGEEEAQPSNSSANEQTPLLSSQQGKPHRFLGIQVPLWLPRRYIAVMLGFMGMMTVLIVSALFIDPIWRRQQSVFMNNGTHDFRKTVVVISFDGFRADYLHRGLTPNLLATGDSGLRARWLQPSYPSLTFPNHWSIMTGLFPESHGIIANEFIEPETGAHFFYQHPDESWDANWWGGEPMWETAVKAGMKTANLMWPGPPVTRNGNKPTYFVPFRKDNITLEEKSNQILEWIDLPFDDRPQLINMYEPSIDDVGHHNGPDSPEMTEALMNIDVFAHSVRTGLSARNLSSIVDVIFLSDHGMAPTHDRKWIYLDDILGEEGANEIDWKLGQPSAGLWFHPGANVTKHLQKLYKASARAPHNFKVYTATSEVWPNVYNGVEIPQALQNPFPPGKHFSPDHNSRIPPVYVVPELGWSVTWHREKDPWYSNGDHGYDNEHPLMRALFIASGPFTDRVRAQVFAQAQAQPAVTPTPNRFARSSPVPAIYIPDPLNKTSKPPIYVPPRGGGHGPVLIDKFQNVEVYGLVMRLLGIRAHAAQTNGTDGFWDEWFDRL
;
A
#
# COMPACT_ATOMS: atom_id res chain seq x y z
N MET A 1 2.18 17.05 -49.41
CA MET A 1 1.00 16.82 -50.24
C MET A 1 -0.07 16.33 -49.30
N SER A 2 -0.91 17.22 -48.83
CA SER A 2 -2.30 17.55 -49.17
C SER A 2 -3.17 16.28 -49.09
N ALA A 3 -4.23 16.18 -48.35
CA ALA A 3 -5.23 17.11 -47.87
C ALA A 3 -5.94 16.57 -46.62
N GLY A 4 -6.39 17.46 -45.75
CA GLY A 4 -7.52 17.26 -44.84
C GLY A 4 -8.83 17.60 -45.61
N PRO A 5 -9.94 18.05 -44.98
CA PRO A 5 -10.69 17.51 -43.85
C PRO A 5 -12.18 17.42 -44.19
N SER A 6 -13.01 16.86 -43.37
CA SER A 6 -14.45 17.19 -43.39
C SER A 6 -15.15 17.00 -42.05
N ARG A 7 -15.75 18.08 -41.62
CA ARG A 7 -16.74 18.27 -40.56
C ARG A 7 -18.12 18.49 -41.21
N PRO A 8 -19.21 18.76 -40.46
CA PRO A 8 -20.32 17.87 -40.04
C PRO A 8 -21.62 18.24 -40.76
N PRO A 9 -22.78 17.82 -40.34
CA PRO A 9 -23.77 18.77 -39.81
C PRO A 9 -24.69 18.22 -38.69
N ALA A 10 -25.06 19.03 -37.79
CA ALA A 10 -26.07 20.08 -37.63
C ALA A 10 -27.47 19.58 -37.20
N THR A 11 -27.81 19.99 -36.03
CA THR A 11 -29.06 20.51 -35.45
C THR A 11 -30.41 20.18 -36.09
N ARG A 12 -31.39 19.82 -35.26
CA ARG A 12 -32.77 20.28 -35.38
C ARG A 12 -33.48 20.41 -34.03
N SER A 13 -33.85 21.66 -33.71
CA SER A 13 -34.83 22.12 -32.75
C SER A 13 -36.24 22.01 -33.27
N LEU A 14 -37.23 21.90 -32.39
CA LEU A 14 -38.62 22.41 -32.47
C LEU A 14 -39.27 22.10 -31.10
N SER A 15 -39.53 23.06 -30.23
CA SER A 15 -40.62 24.03 -30.07
C SER A 15 -42.03 23.43 -30.13
N GLY A 16 -42.80 23.68 -29.09
CA GLY A 16 -44.23 23.45 -28.99
C GLY A 16 -44.78 23.76 -27.60
N GLU A 17 -45.13 25.04 -27.41
CA GLU A 17 -46.00 25.54 -26.33
C GLU A 17 -47.41 25.02 -26.52
N GLU A 18 -48.16 24.80 -25.45
CA GLU A 18 -49.57 25.24 -25.42
C GLU A 18 -50.10 25.30 -23.97
N GLU A 19 -50.60 26.50 -23.66
CA GLU A 19 -51.36 26.90 -22.48
C GLU A 19 -52.79 26.34 -22.56
N ALA A 20 -53.42 26.15 -21.41
CA ALA A 20 -54.83 26.54 -21.19
C ALA A 20 -55.23 26.46 -19.69
N GLN A 21 -55.57 27.60 -19.14
CA GLN A 21 -56.55 27.83 -18.07
C GLN A 21 -57.87 28.29 -18.72
N PRO A 22 -58.98 28.61 -17.98
CA PRO A 22 -59.56 28.12 -16.72
C PRO A 22 -61.08 27.86 -16.83
N SER A 23 -61.77 27.44 -15.79
CA SER A 23 -63.17 27.85 -15.61
C SER A 23 -63.66 27.76 -14.17
N ASN A 24 -64.29 28.88 -13.77
CA ASN A 24 -65.06 29.21 -12.57
C ASN A 24 -66.37 28.43 -12.44
N SER A 25 -66.84 28.31 -11.21
CA SER A 25 -68.21 28.70 -10.73
C SER A 25 -68.35 28.36 -9.26
N SER A 26 -68.49 29.31 -8.42
CA SER A 26 -69.65 30.07 -7.89
C SER A 26 -70.42 29.35 -6.75
N ALA A 27 -70.31 29.99 -5.57
CA ALA A 27 -71.34 30.42 -4.64
C ALA A 27 -72.20 29.38 -3.92
N ASN A 28 -72.24 29.43 -2.61
CA ASN A 28 -73.28 30.12 -1.83
C ASN A 28 -73.05 30.12 -0.30
N GLU A 29 -73.45 31.22 0.28
CA GLU A 29 -73.58 31.54 1.66
C GLU A 29 -74.39 30.52 2.51
N GLN A 30 -74.06 30.37 3.76
CA GLN A 30 -74.95 30.62 4.92
C GLN A 30 -74.23 30.44 6.25
N THR A 31 -74.15 31.52 7.00
CA THR A 31 -73.96 31.55 8.44
C THR A 31 -75.31 31.13 9.10
N PRO A 32 -75.30 30.42 10.25
CA PRO A 32 -75.52 31.16 11.51
C PRO A 32 -74.89 30.59 12.79
N LEU A 33 -74.70 31.52 13.72
CA LEU A 33 -74.93 31.48 15.17
C LEU A 33 -74.00 30.68 16.10
N LEU A 34 -73.41 31.47 16.95
CA LEU A 34 -72.85 31.30 18.27
C LEU A 34 -73.41 30.14 19.11
N SER A 35 -72.55 29.29 19.60
CA SER A 35 -72.68 28.65 20.92
C SER A 35 -71.32 28.62 21.60
N SER A 36 -71.27 29.24 22.76
CA SER A 36 -70.17 29.23 23.70
C SER A 36 -69.93 27.84 24.28
N GLN A 37 -68.78 27.30 24.02
CA GLN A 37 -68.25 26.18 24.84
C GLN A 37 -66.93 26.61 25.45
N GLN A 38 -66.91 26.67 26.76
CA GLN A 38 -65.72 26.83 27.60
C GLN A 38 -64.77 25.65 27.36
N GLY A 39 -63.63 25.90 26.73
CA GLY A 39 -62.57 24.93 26.52
C GLY A 39 -61.78 24.70 27.81
N LYS A 40 -61.67 23.43 28.21
CA LYS A 40 -60.80 23.00 29.32
C LYS A 40 -59.33 23.28 28.95
N PRO A 41 -58.48 23.69 29.92
CA PRO A 41 -57.08 23.97 29.66
C PRO A 41 -56.32 22.68 29.28
N HIS A 42 -55.65 22.70 28.18
CA HIS A 42 -54.72 21.62 27.77
C HIS A 42 -53.44 21.71 28.61
N ARG A 43 -53.13 20.64 29.34
CA ARG A 43 -51.84 20.45 30.00
C ARG A 43 -50.86 19.90 29.01
N PHE A 44 -49.79 20.62 28.74
CA PHE A 44 -48.65 20.13 28.00
C PHE A 44 -47.44 20.14 28.94
N LEU A 45 -46.83 18.99 29.20
CA LEU A 45 -45.63 18.80 30.05
C LEU A 45 -45.73 19.38 31.50
N GLY A 46 -46.89 19.36 32.14
CA GLY A 46 -47.01 19.75 33.53
C GLY A 46 -46.93 21.24 33.86
N ILE A 47 -46.73 22.11 32.86
CA ILE A 47 -46.63 23.57 33.04
C ILE A 47 -47.98 24.23 32.69
N GLN A 48 -48.53 25.03 33.64
CA GLN A 48 -49.72 25.84 33.39
C GLN A 48 -49.31 27.08 32.57
N VAL A 49 -49.74 27.11 31.29
CA VAL A 49 -49.50 28.29 30.43
C VAL A 49 -50.64 29.32 30.68
N PRO A 50 -50.34 30.59 31.00
CA PRO A 50 -51.33 31.60 31.22
C PRO A 50 -52.19 31.85 29.96
N LEU A 51 -53.50 31.87 30.08
CA LEU A 51 -54.48 31.98 29.00
C LEU A 51 -54.44 33.28 28.20
N TRP A 52 -53.61 34.29 28.59
CA TRP A 52 -53.52 35.58 27.95
C TRP A 52 -52.39 35.70 26.92
N LEU A 53 -51.51 34.63 26.74
CA LEU A 53 -50.40 34.71 25.78
C LEU A 53 -50.90 34.38 24.37
N PRO A 54 -50.80 35.28 23.41
CA PRO A 54 -51.20 35.00 22.02
C PRO A 54 -50.45 33.80 21.46
N ARG A 55 -51.16 32.87 20.81
CA ARG A 55 -50.59 31.60 20.22
C ARG A 55 -49.31 31.85 19.38
N ARG A 56 -49.18 33.01 18.75
CA ARG A 56 -48.00 33.43 18.01
C ARG A 56 -46.71 33.53 18.85
N TYR A 57 -46.82 33.94 20.13
CA TYR A 57 -45.65 34.01 21.03
C TYR A 57 -45.24 32.61 21.55
N ILE A 58 -46.20 31.73 21.73
CA ILE A 58 -45.93 30.33 22.11
C ILE A 58 -45.19 29.61 20.96
N ALA A 59 -45.61 29.81 19.71
CA ALA A 59 -44.92 29.28 18.54
C ALA A 59 -43.50 29.82 18.39
N VAL A 60 -43.29 31.13 18.64
CA VAL A 60 -41.96 31.77 18.59
C VAL A 60 -41.06 31.23 19.72
N MET A 61 -41.58 31.09 20.94
CA MET A 61 -40.83 30.50 22.07
C MET A 61 -40.45 29.03 21.83
N LEU A 62 -41.34 28.23 21.26
CA LEU A 62 -41.05 26.84 20.92
C LEU A 62 -40.02 26.74 19.77
N GLY A 63 -40.11 27.64 18.78
CA GLY A 63 -39.13 27.76 17.72
C GLY A 63 -37.74 28.17 18.25
N PHE A 64 -37.70 29.17 19.17
CA PHE A 64 -36.44 29.58 19.79
C PHE A 64 -35.84 28.48 20.70
N MET A 65 -36.68 27.77 21.45
CA MET A 65 -36.25 26.64 22.27
C MET A 65 -35.74 25.48 21.41
N GLY A 66 -36.40 25.18 20.29
CA GLY A 66 -35.94 24.20 19.32
C GLY A 66 -34.59 24.59 18.70
N MET A 67 -34.44 25.85 18.31
CA MET A 67 -33.18 26.35 17.78
C MET A 67 -32.05 26.32 18.82
N MET A 68 -32.32 26.71 20.05
CA MET A 68 -31.35 26.61 21.16
C MET A 68 -31.00 25.16 21.49
N THR A 69 -31.94 24.24 21.42
CA THR A 69 -31.65 22.81 21.61
C THR A 69 -30.75 22.28 20.48
N VAL A 70 -31.02 22.66 19.24
CA VAL A 70 -30.17 22.29 18.10
C VAL A 70 -28.77 22.90 18.25
N LEU A 71 -28.63 24.15 18.66
CA LEU A 71 -27.34 24.79 18.91
C LEU A 71 -26.57 24.14 20.06
N ILE A 72 -27.25 23.79 21.16
CA ILE A 72 -26.63 23.10 22.30
C ILE A 72 -26.21 21.68 21.90
N VAL A 73 -27.06 20.93 21.19
CA VAL A 73 -26.74 19.61 20.69
C VAL A 73 -25.58 19.70 19.69
N SER A 74 -25.62 20.67 18.76
CA SER A 74 -24.50 20.91 17.83
C SER A 74 -23.21 21.24 18.60
N ALA A 75 -23.25 22.11 19.60
CA ALA A 75 -22.08 22.44 20.41
C ALA A 75 -21.57 21.22 21.21
N LEU A 76 -22.47 20.40 21.76
CA LEU A 76 -22.09 19.20 22.52
C LEU A 76 -21.49 18.09 21.65
N PHE A 77 -21.86 18.01 20.37
CA PHE A 77 -21.34 16.98 19.45
C PHE A 77 -20.23 17.50 18.54
N ILE A 78 -20.24 18.78 18.16
CA ILE A 78 -19.20 19.39 17.33
C ILE A 78 -17.94 19.71 18.15
N ASP A 79 -18.09 20.22 19.37
CA ASP A 79 -16.94 20.57 20.24
C ASP A 79 -16.04 19.37 20.60
N PRO A 80 -16.56 18.16 20.93
CA PRO A 80 -15.71 16.99 21.16
C PRO A 80 -15.03 16.47 19.88
N ILE A 81 -15.70 16.61 18.73
CA ILE A 81 -15.15 16.23 17.42
C ILE A 81 -14.04 17.22 17.04
N TRP A 82 -14.27 18.52 17.21
CA TRP A 82 -13.26 19.56 16.96
C TRP A 82 -12.10 19.49 17.96
N ARG A 83 -12.35 19.22 19.22
CA ARG A 83 -11.28 19.02 20.25
C ARG A 83 -10.52 17.73 20.04
N ARG A 84 -11.12 16.67 19.49
CA ARG A 84 -10.43 15.44 19.08
C ARG A 84 -9.58 15.65 17.84
N GLN A 85 -9.93 16.61 16.98
CA GLN A 85 -9.13 17.05 15.82
C GLN A 85 -8.11 18.14 16.17
N GLN A 86 -8.02 18.63 17.40
CA GLN A 86 -6.83 19.35 17.83
C GLN A 86 -5.70 18.35 17.87
N SER A 87 -5.11 18.12 16.68
CA SER A 87 -3.80 17.49 16.53
C SER A 87 -2.90 18.12 17.58
N VAL A 88 -2.33 17.26 18.43
CA VAL A 88 -1.29 17.70 19.37
C VAL A 88 -0.21 18.33 18.51
N PHE A 89 -0.16 19.66 18.53
CA PHE A 89 0.89 20.40 17.85
C PHE A 89 2.20 20.14 18.60
N MET A 90 3.22 19.79 17.86
CA MET A 90 4.57 19.63 18.37
C MET A 90 5.38 20.84 17.93
N ASN A 91 6.21 21.39 18.78
CA ASN A 91 7.02 22.57 18.47
C ASN A 91 8.49 22.21 18.44
N ASN A 92 9.20 22.60 17.38
CA ASN A 92 10.63 22.35 17.20
C ASN A 92 11.52 23.44 17.85
N GLY A 93 10.92 24.37 18.60
CA GLY A 93 11.57 25.53 19.18
C GLY A 93 11.34 26.82 18.40
N THR A 94 10.91 26.75 17.15
CA THR A 94 10.65 27.91 16.27
C THR A 94 9.30 27.84 15.57
N HIS A 95 8.81 26.65 15.23
CA HIS A 95 7.58 26.44 14.48
C HIS A 95 6.78 25.27 15.02
N ASP A 96 5.47 25.35 14.83
CA ASP A 96 4.56 24.25 15.14
C ASP A 96 4.49 23.23 13.99
N PHE A 97 4.32 21.98 14.36
CA PHE A 97 4.20 20.83 13.44
C PHE A 97 3.01 19.97 13.81
N ARG A 98 2.37 19.41 12.81
CA ARG A 98 1.48 18.25 12.96
C ARG A 98 2.29 16.97 12.94
N LYS A 99 1.70 15.84 13.34
CA LYS A 99 2.31 14.52 13.10
C LYS A 99 2.68 14.38 11.64
N THR A 100 3.93 14.03 11.38
CA THR A 100 4.47 13.95 10.03
C THR A 100 5.21 12.63 9.86
N VAL A 101 4.94 11.95 8.74
CA VAL A 101 5.58 10.69 8.36
C VAL A 101 6.22 10.84 6.98
N VAL A 102 7.47 10.42 6.88
CA VAL A 102 8.21 10.32 5.62
C VAL A 102 8.46 8.85 5.33
N VAL A 103 7.94 8.34 4.22
CA VAL A 103 8.14 6.97 3.74
C VAL A 103 9.05 7.01 2.52
N ILE A 104 10.18 6.36 2.60
CA ILE A 104 11.21 6.32 1.56
C ILE A 104 11.41 4.87 1.13
N SER A 105 11.13 4.57 -0.13
CA SER A 105 11.35 3.26 -0.74
C SER A 105 12.60 3.27 -1.61
N PHE A 106 13.51 2.34 -1.35
CA PHE A 106 14.68 2.03 -2.18
C PHE A 106 14.39 0.75 -2.97
N ASP A 107 14.03 0.90 -4.24
CA ASP A 107 13.67 -0.24 -5.09
C ASP A 107 14.78 -1.30 -5.10
N GLY A 108 14.40 -2.57 -4.96
CA GLY A 108 15.33 -3.70 -5.03
C GLY A 108 16.35 -3.80 -3.89
N PHE A 109 16.24 -2.98 -2.82
CA PHE A 109 17.18 -3.04 -1.70
C PHE A 109 16.96 -4.31 -0.87
N ARG A 110 17.73 -5.33 -1.17
CA ARG A 110 17.67 -6.63 -0.49
C ARG A 110 18.08 -6.51 0.99
N ALA A 111 17.33 -7.16 1.87
CA ALA A 111 17.49 -7.01 3.32
C ALA A 111 18.93 -7.26 3.84
N ASP A 112 19.69 -8.18 3.22
CA ASP A 112 21.07 -8.46 3.62
C ASP A 112 22.08 -7.38 3.19
N TYR A 113 21.73 -6.47 2.26
CA TYR A 113 22.60 -5.34 1.89
C TYR A 113 22.92 -4.46 3.09
N LEU A 114 21.98 -4.33 4.03
CA LEU A 114 22.18 -3.61 5.28
C LEU A 114 23.39 -4.10 6.09
N HIS A 115 23.78 -5.37 5.91
CA HIS A 115 24.85 -6.03 6.67
C HIS A 115 26.14 -6.21 5.89
N ARG A 116 26.27 -5.64 4.68
CA ARG A 116 27.49 -5.69 3.87
C ARG A 116 28.59 -4.71 4.32
N GLY A 117 28.29 -3.85 5.30
CA GLY A 117 29.23 -2.83 5.77
C GLY A 117 29.29 -1.57 4.88
N LEU A 118 28.41 -1.48 3.87
CA LEU A 118 28.36 -0.39 2.90
C LEU A 118 27.34 0.70 3.26
N THR A 119 26.43 0.40 4.21
CA THR A 119 25.34 1.28 4.60
C THR A 119 25.34 1.54 6.12
N PRO A 120 26.45 2.09 6.68
CA PRO A 120 26.61 2.26 8.13
C PRO A 120 25.59 3.24 8.73
N ASN A 121 25.15 4.28 7.99
CA ASN A 121 24.16 5.24 8.47
C ASN A 121 22.76 4.63 8.54
N LEU A 122 22.36 3.85 7.52
CA LEU A 122 21.10 3.09 7.55
C LEU A 122 21.10 2.06 8.67
N LEU A 123 22.18 1.30 8.82
CA LEU A 123 22.31 0.33 9.91
C LEU A 123 22.21 1.01 11.28
N ALA A 124 22.96 2.12 11.50
CA ALA A 124 22.89 2.89 12.74
C ALA A 124 21.49 3.47 12.98
N THR A 125 20.76 3.85 11.91
CA THR A 125 19.37 4.28 11.98
C THR A 125 18.47 3.16 12.50
N GLY A 126 18.61 1.96 11.94
CA GLY A 126 17.85 0.79 12.39
C GLY A 126 18.20 0.36 13.81
N ASP A 127 19.46 0.44 14.18
CA ASP A 127 19.93 0.06 15.52
C ASP A 127 19.55 1.09 16.61
N SER A 128 19.45 2.35 16.25
CA SER A 128 18.95 3.40 17.15
C SER A 128 17.43 3.55 17.14
N GLY A 129 16.75 3.11 16.09
CA GLY A 129 15.32 3.10 15.92
C GLY A 129 14.71 1.70 16.08
N LEU A 130 14.00 1.27 15.06
CA LEU A 130 13.37 -0.04 14.93
C LEU A 130 13.69 -0.59 13.54
N ARG A 131 14.05 -1.86 13.42
CA ARG A 131 14.19 -2.52 12.12
C ARG A 131 13.59 -3.91 12.14
N ALA A 132 13.13 -4.38 10.98
CA ALA A 132 12.76 -5.77 10.81
C ALA A 132 13.98 -6.61 10.41
N ARG A 133 13.92 -7.92 10.67
CA ARG A 133 14.87 -8.86 10.06
C ARG A 133 14.74 -8.81 8.53
N TRP A 134 13.51 -8.71 8.02
CA TRP A 134 13.17 -8.35 6.65
C TRP A 134 11.69 -7.97 6.55
N LEU A 135 11.37 -7.15 5.59
CA LEU A 135 10.02 -6.95 5.12
C LEU A 135 9.71 -8.05 4.09
N GLN A 136 8.61 -8.76 4.27
CA GLN A 136 8.20 -9.82 3.38
C GLN A 136 7.42 -9.25 2.21
N PRO A 137 7.93 -9.34 0.96
CA PRO A 137 7.20 -8.89 -0.21
C PRO A 137 5.92 -9.69 -0.44
N SER A 138 4.94 -9.08 -1.08
CA SER A 138 3.84 -9.80 -1.72
C SER A 138 4.32 -10.59 -2.92
N TYR A 139 3.58 -11.62 -3.33
CA TYR A 139 3.85 -12.33 -4.58
C TYR A 139 3.01 -11.71 -5.72
N PRO A 140 3.58 -11.53 -6.93
CA PRO A 140 4.99 -11.68 -7.28
C PRO A 140 5.87 -10.57 -6.68
N SER A 141 7.16 -10.87 -6.44
CA SER A 141 8.13 -9.90 -5.91
C SER A 141 8.60 -8.93 -7.01
N LEU A 142 7.65 -8.13 -7.52
CA LEU A 142 7.81 -7.14 -8.58
C LEU A 142 7.49 -5.73 -8.06
N THR A 143 8.08 -4.72 -8.70
CA THR A 143 8.03 -3.31 -8.28
C THR A 143 6.61 -2.77 -8.08
N PHE A 144 5.78 -2.78 -9.12
CA PHE A 144 4.46 -2.15 -9.09
C PHE A 144 3.48 -2.87 -8.15
N PRO A 145 3.37 -4.21 -8.16
CA PRO A 145 2.57 -4.94 -7.19
C PRO A 145 2.95 -4.61 -5.74
N ASN A 146 4.25 -4.59 -5.43
CA ASN A 146 4.71 -4.41 -4.05
C ASN A 146 4.60 -2.97 -3.55
N HIS A 147 4.92 -1.97 -4.39
CA HIS A 147 4.69 -0.58 -4.02
C HIS A 147 3.22 -0.27 -3.80
N TRP A 148 2.32 -0.91 -4.58
CA TRP A 148 0.88 -0.72 -4.37
C TRP A 148 0.36 -1.50 -3.17
N SER A 149 0.93 -2.67 -2.86
CA SER A 149 0.66 -3.40 -1.61
C SER A 149 1.06 -2.58 -0.37
N ILE A 150 2.26 -1.97 -0.38
CA ILE A 150 2.72 -1.07 0.69
C ILE A 150 1.76 0.13 0.84
N MET A 151 1.34 0.69 -0.29
CA MET A 151 0.51 1.89 -0.33
C MET A 151 -0.92 1.66 0.13
N THR A 152 -1.51 0.49 -0.14
CA THR A 152 -2.92 0.18 0.12
C THR A 152 -3.16 -0.79 1.28
N GLY A 153 -2.14 -1.54 1.70
CA GLY A 153 -2.30 -2.64 2.64
C GLY A 153 -3.03 -3.85 2.06
N LEU A 154 -3.12 -3.96 0.73
CA LEU A 154 -3.77 -5.06 0.02
C LEU A 154 -2.75 -5.93 -0.69
N PHE A 155 -3.06 -7.21 -0.89
CA PHE A 155 -2.29 -8.09 -1.76
C PHE A 155 -2.62 -7.87 -3.25
N PRO A 156 -1.74 -8.27 -4.19
CA PRO A 156 -1.96 -8.09 -5.62
C PRO A 156 -3.29 -8.63 -6.14
N GLU A 157 -3.76 -9.77 -5.65
CA GLU A 157 -5.07 -10.31 -6.00
C GLU A 157 -6.24 -9.40 -5.57
N SER A 158 -6.05 -8.60 -4.53
CA SER A 158 -7.09 -7.69 -4.00
C SER A 158 -7.04 -6.31 -4.66
N HIS A 159 -5.83 -5.75 -4.88
CA HIS A 159 -5.72 -4.41 -5.48
C HIS A 159 -5.61 -4.43 -7.01
N GLY A 160 -5.38 -5.57 -7.64
CA GLY A 160 -5.44 -5.77 -9.09
C GLY A 160 -4.22 -5.32 -9.90
N ILE A 161 -3.16 -4.80 -9.27
CA ILE A 161 -1.86 -4.59 -9.92
C ILE A 161 -1.04 -5.87 -9.71
N ILE A 162 -1.15 -6.78 -10.66
CA ILE A 162 -0.66 -8.16 -10.52
C ILE A 162 0.78 -8.36 -11.04
N ALA A 163 1.26 -7.43 -11.84
CA ALA A 163 2.61 -7.43 -12.43
C ALA A 163 2.99 -6.01 -12.85
N ASN A 164 4.24 -5.83 -13.36
CA ASN A 164 4.67 -4.58 -14.00
C ASN A 164 4.05 -4.42 -15.40
N GLU A 165 3.64 -5.53 -16.01
CA GLU A 165 2.96 -5.60 -17.30
C GLU A 165 1.91 -6.71 -17.26
N PHE A 166 0.67 -6.41 -17.64
CA PHE A 166 -0.43 -7.37 -17.71
C PHE A 166 -1.58 -6.86 -18.58
N ILE A 167 -2.51 -7.73 -18.89
CA ILE A 167 -3.73 -7.39 -19.64
C ILE A 167 -4.97 -7.49 -18.75
N GLU A 168 -6.00 -6.71 -19.10
CA GLU A 168 -7.35 -6.90 -18.63
C GLU A 168 -8.05 -7.87 -19.57
N PRO A 169 -8.34 -9.11 -19.16
CA PRO A 169 -8.83 -10.14 -20.08
C PRO A 169 -10.21 -9.85 -20.65
N GLU A 170 -11.03 -9.06 -19.96
CA GLU A 170 -12.39 -8.73 -20.44
C GLU A 170 -12.36 -7.71 -21.58
N THR A 171 -11.41 -6.79 -21.59
CA THR A 171 -11.35 -5.68 -22.54
C THR A 171 -10.18 -5.78 -23.51
N GLY A 172 -9.18 -6.61 -23.20
CA GLY A 172 -7.91 -6.66 -23.92
C GLY A 172 -7.03 -5.43 -23.67
N ALA A 173 -7.41 -4.55 -22.73
CA ALA A 173 -6.59 -3.40 -22.38
C ALA A 173 -5.26 -3.86 -21.75
N HIS A 174 -4.19 -3.12 -22.06
CA HIS A 174 -2.84 -3.46 -21.64
C HIS A 174 -2.33 -2.48 -20.58
N PHE A 175 -1.92 -2.99 -19.44
CA PHE A 175 -1.19 -2.23 -18.43
C PHE A 175 0.30 -2.43 -18.64
N PHE A 176 1.02 -1.35 -18.89
CA PHE A 176 2.46 -1.35 -18.96
C PHE A 176 3.02 -0.14 -18.22
N TYR A 177 3.78 -0.38 -17.16
CA TYR A 177 4.25 0.67 -16.24
C TYR A 177 5.05 1.78 -16.91
N GLN A 178 5.74 1.49 -18.04
CA GLN A 178 6.53 2.47 -18.78
C GLN A 178 5.68 3.40 -19.65
N HIS A 179 4.37 3.14 -19.78
CA HIS A 179 3.44 3.94 -20.56
C HIS A 179 2.46 4.68 -19.62
N PRO A 180 2.84 5.86 -19.07
CA PRO A 180 2.00 6.58 -18.13
C PRO A 180 0.61 6.93 -18.68
N ASP A 181 0.49 7.21 -19.98
CA ASP A 181 -0.80 7.53 -20.63
C ASP A 181 -1.81 6.37 -20.51
N GLU A 182 -1.32 5.14 -20.40
CA GLU A 182 -2.13 3.93 -20.22
C GLU A 182 -2.19 3.50 -18.76
N SER A 183 -1.05 3.40 -18.09
CA SER A 183 -0.95 2.88 -16.73
C SER A 183 -1.50 3.82 -15.66
N TRP A 184 -1.64 5.12 -15.93
CA TRP A 184 -2.22 6.07 -14.98
C TRP A 184 -3.74 6.14 -15.01
N ASP A 185 -4.42 5.38 -15.88
CA ASP A 185 -5.87 5.23 -15.75
C ASP A 185 -6.20 4.65 -14.37
N ALA A 186 -6.98 5.41 -13.62
CA ALA A 186 -7.36 5.07 -12.25
C ALA A 186 -8.08 3.71 -12.15
N ASN A 187 -8.65 3.20 -13.24
CA ASN A 187 -9.36 1.92 -13.28
C ASN A 187 -8.44 0.70 -13.11
N TRP A 188 -7.14 0.85 -13.32
CA TRP A 188 -6.18 -0.21 -13.02
C TRP A 188 -6.01 -0.44 -11.51
N TRP A 189 -6.05 0.63 -10.72
CA TRP A 189 -5.55 0.71 -9.36
C TRP A 189 -6.67 0.50 -8.35
N GLY A 190 -6.82 -0.72 -7.83
CA GLY A 190 -7.76 -1.05 -6.77
C GLY A 190 -7.21 -0.67 -5.39
N GLY A 191 -8.12 -0.60 -4.42
CA GLY A 191 -7.78 -0.18 -3.06
C GLY A 191 -7.67 1.33 -2.89
N GLU A 192 -7.45 1.75 -1.65
CA GLU A 192 -7.29 3.14 -1.26
C GLU A 192 -5.86 3.36 -0.78
N PRO A 193 -5.04 4.14 -1.49
CA PRO A 193 -3.66 4.37 -1.08
C PRO A 193 -3.59 5.25 0.18
N MET A 194 -2.56 5.06 1.00
CA MET A 194 -2.38 5.78 2.28
C MET A 194 -2.42 7.31 2.13
N TRP A 195 -1.97 7.84 1.00
CA TRP A 195 -2.04 9.27 0.74
C TRP A 195 -3.48 9.76 0.46
N GLU A 196 -4.34 8.93 -0.17
CA GLU A 196 -5.76 9.24 -0.34
C GLU A 196 -6.49 9.26 1.00
N THR A 197 -6.25 8.25 1.85
CA THR A 197 -6.79 8.20 3.20
C THR A 197 -6.40 9.43 4.00
N ALA A 198 -5.14 9.86 3.91
CA ALA A 198 -4.65 11.07 4.57
C ALA A 198 -5.35 12.35 4.01
N VAL A 199 -5.53 12.45 2.68
CA VAL A 199 -6.28 13.56 2.05
C VAL A 199 -7.73 13.58 2.54
N LYS A 200 -8.41 12.43 2.59
CA LYS A 200 -9.80 12.31 3.11
C LYS A 200 -9.89 12.67 4.59
N ALA A 201 -8.83 12.48 5.35
CA ALA A 201 -8.71 12.94 6.73
C ALA A 201 -8.34 14.44 6.86
N GLY A 202 -8.29 15.19 5.77
CA GLY A 202 -7.99 16.62 5.75
C GLY A 202 -6.50 16.97 5.82
N MET A 203 -5.62 16.01 5.55
CA MET A 203 -4.16 16.20 5.55
C MET A 203 -3.65 16.57 4.16
N LYS A 204 -2.52 17.31 4.12
CA LYS A 204 -1.74 17.48 2.90
C LYS A 204 -0.74 16.34 2.74
N THR A 205 -0.56 15.89 1.51
CA THR A 205 0.32 14.77 1.18
C THR A 205 1.23 15.12 0.00
N ALA A 206 2.38 14.48 -0.07
CA ALA A 206 3.35 14.65 -1.14
C ALA A 206 3.84 13.29 -1.63
N ASN A 207 3.87 13.11 -2.95
CA ASN A 207 4.44 11.94 -3.60
C ASN A 207 5.58 12.38 -4.52
N LEU A 208 6.78 11.90 -4.25
CA LEU A 208 7.98 12.12 -5.05
C LEU A 208 8.33 10.82 -5.77
N MET A 209 7.98 10.75 -7.04
CA MET A 209 8.24 9.63 -7.96
C MET A 209 7.61 8.29 -7.56
N TRP A 210 6.77 8.21 -6.52
CA TRP A 210 6.19 6.96 -6.05
C TRP A 210 5.39 6.25 -7.15
N PRO A 211 5.60 4.92 -7.38
CA PRO A 211 4.83 4.15 -8.35
C PRO A 211 3.32 4.17 -8.05
N GLY A 212 2.55 4.66 -8.99
CA GLY A 212 1.10 4.79 -8.85
C GLY A 212 0.51 5.91 -9.68
N PRO A 213 -0.83 6.02 -9.72
CA PRO A 213 -1.51 7.01 -10.51
C PRO A 213 -1.50 8.38 -9.80
N PRO A 214 -1.54 9.48 -10.56
CA PRO A 214 -1.66 10.83 -10.01
C PRO A 214 -3.05 11.11 -9.43
N VAL A 215 -4.05 10.30 -9.77
CA VAL A 215 -5.46 10.46 -9.37
C VAL A 215 -6.05 9.07 -9.12
N THR A 216 -6.75 8.89 -8.00
CA THR A 216 -7.46 7.64 -7.70
C THR A 216 -8.82 7.57 -8.40
N ARG A 217 -9.46 6.40 -8.36
CA ARG A 217 -10.84 6.20 -8.84
C ARG A 217 -11.85 7.16 -8.20
N ASN A 218 -11.58 7.60 -6.97
CA ASN A 218 -12.41 8.55 -6.23
C ASN A 218 -12.14 10.01 -6.60
N GLY A 219 -11.26 10.27 -7.55
CA GLY A 219 -10.87 11.62 -7.99
C GLY A 219 -9.93 12.36 -7.03
N ASN A 220 -9.44 11.71 -5.98
CA ASN A 220 -8.50 12.31 -5.03
C ASN A 220 -7.09 12.38 -5.65
N LYS A 221 -6.35 13.42 -5.22
CA LYS A 221 -4.97 13.69 -5.65
C LYS A 221 -4.11 13.98 -4.42
N PRO A 222 -2.83 13.62 -4.42
CA PRO A 222 -1.89 14.16 -3.44
C PRO A 222 -1.77 15.68 -3.63
N THR A 223 -1.48 16.43 -2.56
CA THR A 223 -1.33 17.89 -2.64
C THR A 223 -0.14 18.27 -3.50
N TYR A 224 0.96 17.54 -3.36
CA TYR A 224 2.17 17.69 -4.16
C TYR A 224 2.46 16.37 -4.86
N PHE A 225 2.69 16.44 -6.17
CA PHE A 225 2.97 15.26 -6.98
C PHE A 225 4.11 15.55 -7.95
N VAL A 226 5.20 14.82 -7.80
CA VAL A 226 6.32 14.79 -8.74
C VAL A 226 6.31 13.42 -9.40
N PRO A 227 5.99 13.33 -10.69
CA PRO A 227 5.94 12.06 -11.41
C PRO A 227 7.32 11.44 -11.55
N PHE A 228 7.36 10.12 -11.76
CA PHE A 228 8.58 9.44 -12.19
C PHE A 228 9.09 10.07 -13.50
N ARG A 229 10.36 10.41 -13.53
CA ARG A 229 11.03 10.98 -14.70
C ARG A 229 12.19 10.09 -15.10
N LYS A 230 12.32 9.87 -16.41
CA LYS A 230 13.51 9.21 -16.98
C LYS A 230 14.78 10.07 -16.82
N ASP A 231 14.61 11.40 -16.77
CA ASP A 231 15.69 12.37 -16.52
C ASP A 231 15.91 12.45 -15.00
N ASN A 232 16.60 11.48 -14.46
CA ASN A 232 16.81 11.23 -13.05
C ASN A 232 16.94 12.50 -12.19
N ILE A 233 16.02 12.66 -11.25
CA ILE A 233 16.20 13.58 -10.12
C ILE A 233 17.29 12.95 -9.24
N THR A 234 18.35 13.68 -8.98
CA THR A 234 19.47 13.20 -8.16
C THR A 234 19.05 12.93 -6.72
N LEU A 235 19.80 12.10 -6.00
CA LEU A 235 19.55 11.84 -4.58
C LEU A 235 19.63 13.12 -3.74
N GLU A 236 20.51 14.06 -4.10
CA GLU A 236 20.60 15.36 -3.46
C GLU A 236 19.31 16.19 -3.68
N GLU A 237 18.84 16.28 -4.91
CA GLU A 237 17.58 16.98 -5.22
C GLU A 237 16.39 16.34 -4.53
N LYS A 238 16.33 15.01 -4.41
CA LYS A 238 15.27 14.30 -3.65
C LYS A 238 15.33 14.64 -2.17
N SER A 239 16.51 14.64 -1.55
CA SER A 239 16.64 15.01 -0.15
C SER A 239 16.26 16.47 0.09
N ASN A 240 16.66 17.38 -0.80
CA ASN A 240 16.31 18.78 -0.75
C ASN A 240 14.80 18.99 -0.90
N GLN A 241 14.16 18.29 -1.84
CA GLN A 241 12.72 18.38 -2.04
C GLN A 241 11.91 17.93 -0.80
N ILE A 242 12.33 16.86 -0.13
CA ILE A 242 11.72 16.43 1.14
C ILE A 242 11.84 17.56 2.18
N LEU A 243 13.03 18.15 2.34
CA LEU A 243 13.29 19.19 3.32
C LEU A 243 12.58 20.50 2.98
N GLU A 244 12.47 20.88 1.70
CA GLU A 244 11.69 22.01 1.23
C GLU A 244 10.20 21.86 1.59
N TRP A 245 9.62 20.68 1.41
CA TRP A 245 8.25 20.42 1.83
C TRP A 245 8.07 20.50 3.35
N ILE A 246 9.07 20.07 4.11
CA ILE A 246 9.08 20.19 5.58
C ILE A 246 9.18 21.66 6.02
N ASP A 247 9.86 22.51 5.25
CA ASP A 247 10.04 23.94 5.55
C ASP A 247 8.85 24.82 5.11
N LEU A 248 7.86 24.28 4.41
CA LEU A 248 6.66 25.02 4.00
C LEU A 248 5.93 25.61 5.23
N PRO A 249 5.15 26.70 5.04
CA PRO A 249 4.27 27.20 6.06
C PRO A 249 3.37 26.11 6.64
N PHE A 250 3.00 26.26 7.91
CA PHE A 250 2.25 25.25 8.67
C PHE A 250 1.04 24.67 7.95
N ASP A 251 0.25 25.51 7.26
CA ASP A 251 -0.96 25.08 6.56
C ASP A 251 -0.68 24.50 5.17
N ASP A 252 0.52 24.68 4.63
CA ASP A 252 0.93 24.12 3.32
C ASP A 252 1.78 22.85 3.45
N ARG A 253 2.32 22.61 4.64
CA ARG A 253 3.22 21.51 4.91
C ARG A 253 2.52 20.15 4.81
N PRO A 254 3.04 19.19 4.00
CA PRO A 254 2.51 17.83 3.94
C PRO A 254 2.81 17.08 5.24
N GLN A 255 1.84 16.25 5.65
CA GLN A 255 1.95 15.39 6.84
C GLN A 255 2.34 13.97 6.46
N LEU A 256 2.17 13.60 5.20
CA LEU A 256 2.68 12.36 4.62
C LEU A 256 3.49 12.68 3.38
N ILE A 257 4.74 12.23 3.36
CA ILE A 257 5.64 12.36 2.22
C ILE A 257 6.07 10.94 1.83
N ASN A 258 5.76 10.54 0.59
CA ASN A 258 6.19 9.28 0.02
C ASN A 258 7.24 9.56 -1.06
N MET A 259 8.39 8.88 -0.99
CA MET A 259 9.49 9.04 -1.94
C MET A 259 9.98 7.70 -2.43
N TYR A 260 10.29 7.61 -3.71
CA TYR A 260 10.79 6.43 -4.40
C TYR A 260 12.16 6.69 -5.03
N GLU A 261 13.05 5.70 -4.90
CA GLU A 261 14.41 5.71 -5.45
C GLU A 261 14.71 4.40 -6.17
N PRO A 262 14.90 4.42 -7.51
CA PRO A 262 15.07 3.22 -8.32
C PRO A 262 16.52 2.71 -8.44
N SER A 263 17.54 3.49 -8.05
CA SER A 263 18.92 3.24 -8.46
C SER A 263 19.50 1.89 -8.05
N ILE A 264 19.07 1.32 -6.92
CA ILE A 264 19.55 0.01 -6.46
C ILE A 264 19.02 -1.10 -7.39
N ASP A 265 17.76 -1.01 -7.77
CA ASP A 265 17.15 -1.95 -8.72
C ASP A 265 17.77 -1.84 -10.10
N ASP A 266 17.88 -0.62 -10.63
CA ASP A 266 18.50 -0.35 -11.94
C ASP A 266 19.92 -0.93 -12.01
N VAL A 267 20.76 -0.67 -11.01
CA VAL A 267 22.11 -1.22 -10.92
C VAL A 267 22.09 -2.73 -10.74
N GLY A 268 21.16 -3.23 -9.96
CA GLY A 268 20.96 -4.67 -9.76
C GLY A 268 20.69 -5.39 -11.06
N HIS A 269 19.80 -4.86 -11.90
CA HIS A 269 19.52 -5.41 -13.22
C HIS A 269 20.69 -5.30 -14.19
N HIS A 270 21.31 -4.14 -14.30
CA HIS A 270 22.35 -3.90 -15.32
C HIS A 270 23.69 -4.55 -14.96
N ASN A 271 24.12 -4.44 -13.71
CA ASN A 271 25.47 -4.82 -13.28
C ASN A 271 25.46 -6.08 -12.40
N GLY A 272 24.33 -6.37 -11.77
CA GLY A 272 24.19 -7.48 -10.82
C GLY A 272 24.31 -7.05 -9.35
N PRO A 273 23.69 -7.84 -8.44
CA PRO A 273 23.58 -7.48 -7.01
C PRO A 273 24.90 -7.51 -6.24
N ASP A 274 25.96 -8.05 -6.82
CA ASP A 274 27.27 -8.21 -6.17
C ASP A 274 28.40 -7.45 -6.90
N SER A 275 28.03 -6.55 -7.83
CA SER A 275 28.94 -5.77 -8.64
C SER A 275 29.62 -4.62 -7.87
N PRO A 276 30.74 -4.08 -8.40
CA PRO A 276 31.33 -2.85 -7.88
C PRO A 276 30.38 -1.66 -7.95
N GLU A 277 29.57 -1.55 -9.00
CA GLU A 277 28.56 -0.50 -9.20
C GLU A 277 27.46 -0.58 -8.13
N MET A 278 27.06 -1.78 -7.74
CA MET A 278 26.14 -1.98 -6.62
C MET A 278 26.75 -1.50 -5.29
N THR A 279 28.05 -1.71 -5.10
CA THR A 279 28.77 -1.18 -3.93
C THR A 279 28.67 0.34 -3.87
N GLU A 280 28.92 1.03 -4.99
CA GLU A 280 28.80 2.48 -5.10
C GLU A 280 27.36 2.95 -4.88
N ALA A 281 26.39 2.30 -5.51
CA ALA A 281 24.97 2.64 -5.37
C ALA A 281 24.51 2.53 -3.89
N LEU A 282 24.89 1.48 -3.18
CA LEU A 282 24.59 1.30 -1.76
C LEU A 282 25.21 2.40 -0.89
N MET A 283 26.46 2.80 -1.15
CA MET A 283 27.10 3.91 -0.44
C MET A 283 26.38 5.24 -0.71
N ASN A 284 25.95 5.50 -1.93
CA ASN A 284 25.20 6.71 -2.30
C ASN A 284 23.84 6.77 -1.58
N ILE A 285 23.12 5.65 -1.52
CA ILE A 285 21.86 5.56 -0.75
C ILE A 285 22.09 5.79 0.74
N ASP A 286 23.19 5.30 1.30
CA ASP A 286 23.53 5.52 2.70
C ASP A 286 23.81 7.01 3.00
N VAL A 287 24.50 7.70 2.09
CA VAL A 287 24.71 9.16 2.18
C VAL A 287 23.39 9.91 2.06
N PHE A 288 22.51 9.51 1.15
CA PHE A 288 21.19 10.10 1.03
C PHE A 288 20.36 9.95 2.32
N ALA A 289 20.29 8.75 2.89
CA ALA A 289 19.57 8.51 4.13
C ALA A 289 20.14 9.33 5.31
N HIS A 290 21.46 9.49 5.34
CA HIS A 290 22.14 10.37 6.29
C HIS A 290 21.75 11.84 6.09
N SER A 291 21.69 12.31 4.86
CA SER A 291 21.33 13.70 4.51
C SER A 291 19.92 14.04 4.95
N VAL A 292 18.95 13.17 4.69
CA VAL A 292 17.56 13.36 5.15
C VAL A 292 17.51 13.45 6.69
N ARG A 293 18.15 12.52 7.39
CA ARG A 293 18.13 12.50 8.86
C ARG A 293 18.85 13.70 9.48
N THR A 294 20.00 14.08 8.97
CA THR A 294 20.74 15.26 9.45
C THR A 294 20.00 16.55 9.12
N GLY A 295 19.35 16.62 7.95
CA GLY A 295 18.47 17.73 7.58
C GLY A 295 17.29 17.92 8.55
N LEU A 296 16.65 16.84 8.96
CA LEU A 296 15.59 16.84 9.98
C LEU A 296 16.17 17.21 11.37
N SER A 297 17.31 16.66 11.74
CA SER A 297 17.97 16.96 13.02
C SER A 297 18.39 18.44 13.13
N ALA A 298 18.93 19.02 12.07
CA ALA A 298 19.30 20.44 11.99
C ALA A 298 18.09 21.37 12.19
N ARG A 299 16.88 20.89 11.91
CA ARG A 299 15.60 21.57 12.13
C ARG A 299 14.95 21.25 13.46
N ASN A 300 15.63 20.50 14.33
CA ASN A 300 15.12 19.98 15.59
C ASN A 300 13.82 19.16 15.43
N LEU A 301 13.76 18.30 14.39
CA LEU A 301 12.58 17.52 14.02
C LEU A 301 12.71 16.02 14.31
N SER A 302 13.83 15.55 14.82
CA SER A 302 14.05 14.11 15.09
C SER A 302 13.03 13.51 16.07
N SER A 303 12.45 14.32 16.96
CA SER A 303 11.39 13.93 17.91
C SER A 303 9.98 14.24 17.43
N ILE A 304 9.81 14.72 16.20
CA ILE A 304 8.53 15.15 15.62
C ILE A 304 8.16 14.34 14.37
N VAL A 305 9.14 14.05 13.52
CA VAL A 305 8.95 13.37 12.24
C VAL A 305 9.36 11.91 12.36
N ASP A 306 8.44 11.02 12.05
CA ASP A 306 8.74 9.60 11.85
C ASP A 306 9.22 9.36 10.42
N VAL A 307 10.34 8.65 10.28
CA VAL A 307 10.91 8.29 8.97
C VAL A 307 10.95 6.78 8.84
N ILE A 308 10.43 6.27 7.73
CA ILE A 308 10.46 4.86 7.37
C ILE A 308 11.30 4.71 6.10
N PHE A 309 12.36 3.91 6.16
CA PHE A 309 13.11 3.42 5.01
C PHE A 309 12.71 1.96 4.77
N LEU A 310 12.29 1.66 3.56
CA LEU A 310 11.88 0.32 3.18
C LEU A 310 12.28 0.05 1.73
N SER A 311 12.05 -1.18 1.29
CA SER A 311 12.08 -1.55 -0.12
C SER A 311 10.86 -2.43 -0.43
N ASP A 312 10.63 -2.65 -1.69
CA ASP A 312 9.52 -3.43 -2.22
C ASP A 312 9.88 -4.92 -2.37
N HIS A 313 11.11 -5.22 -2.80
CA HIS A 313 11.67 -6.56 -2.95
C HIS A 313 13.20 -6.55 -2.82
N GLY A 314 13.81 -7.69 -3.04
CA GLY A 314 15.26 -7.86 -3.17
C GLY A 314 15.69 -8.08 -4.62
N MET A 315 16.89 -8.65 -4.81
CA MET A 315 17.52 -8.86 -6.10
C MET A 315 18.35 -10.15 -6.08
N ALA A 316 18.20 -10.98 -7.10
CA ALA A 316 18.97 -12.21 -7.28
C ALA A 316 19.99 -12.08 -8.42
N PRO A 317 21.20 -12.66 -8.32
CA PRO A 317 22.15 -12.69 -9.43
C PRO A 317 21.63 -13.60 -10.55
N THR A 318 21.72 -13.13 -11.78
CA THR A 318 21.27 -13.85 -12.98
C THR A 318 22.28 -13.79 -14.14
N HIS A 319 23.54 -13.47 -13.86
CA HIS A 319 24.60 -13.44 -14.88
C HIS A 319 24.80 -14.78 -15.62
N ASP A 320 24.48 -15.90 -14.96
CA ASP A 320 24.47 -17.26 -15.54
C ASP A 320 23.04 -17.73 -15.80
N ARG A 321 22.15 -16.81 -16.26
CA ARG A 321 20.74 -17.12 -16.46
C ARG A 321 20.52 -18.33 -17.36
N LYS A 322 19.67 -19.23 -16.92
CA LYS A 322 19.22 -20.39 -17.65
C LYS A 322 17.80 -20.17 -18.15
N TRP A 323 17.50 -20.68 -19.33
CA TRP A 323 16.24 -20.46 -19.99
C TRP A 323 15.36 -21.71 -19.98
N ILE A 324 14.08 -21.50 -19.79
CA ILE A 324 13.01 -22.48 -19.96
C ILE A 324 12.24 -22.04 -21.21
N TYR A 325 12.43 -22.74 -22.30
CA TYR A 325 11.76 -22.45 -23.55
C TYR A 325 10.41 -23.15 -23.62
N LEU A 326 9.32 -22.38 -23.63
CA LEU A 326 7.96 -22.92 -23.64
C LEU A 326 7.65 -23.66 -24.94
N ASP A 327 8.18 -23.22 -26.08
CA ASP A 327 8.03 -23.86 -27.38
C ASP A 327 8.73 -25.22 -27.44
N ASP A 328 9.85 -25.45 -26.75
CA ASP A 328 10.46 -26.78 -26.60
C ASP A 328 9.56 -27.74 -25.79
N ILE A 329 8.82 -27.21 -24.83
CA ILE A 329 7.95 -28.02 -23.96
C ILE A 329 6.61 -28.30 -24.66
N LEU A 330 5.99 -27.27 -25.21
CA LEU A 330 4.64 -27.31 -25.76
C LEU A 330 4.62 -27.78 -27.23
N GLY A 331 5.73 -27.58 -27.94
CA GLY A 331 5.84 -27.70 -29.39
C GLY A 331 5.21 -26.50 -30.10
N GLU A 332 5.45 -26.39 -31.40
CA GLU A 332 4.95 -25.26 -32.23
C GLU A 332 3.42 -25.10 -32.12
N GLU A 333 2.68 -26.21 -32.18
CA GLU A 333 1.22 -26.21 -32.02
C GLU A 333 0.82 -25.55 -30.68
N GLY A 334 1.42 -25.98 -29.56
CA GLY A 334 1.07 -25.48 -28.24
C GLY A 334 1.51 -24.03 -28.02
N ALA A 335 2.65 -23.64 -28.59
CA ALA A 335 3.09 -22.25 -28.53
C ALA A 335 2.16 -21.31 -29.31
N ASN A 336 1.56 -21.79 -30.40
CA ASN A 336 0.59 -21.04 -31.20
C ASN A 336 -0.82 -21.00 -30.59
N GLU A 337 -1.13 -21.89 -29.65
CA GLU A 337 -2.39 -21.87 -28.89
C GLU A 337 -2.34 -20.94 -27.66
N ILE A 338 -1.17 -20.36 -27.33
CA ILE A 338 -1.04 -19.33 -26.29
C ILE A 338 -1.41 -17.97 -26.89
N ASP A 339 -2.42 -17.33 -26.34
CA ASP A 339 -2.86 -15.99 -26.69
C ASP A 339 -1.91 -14.94 -26.09
N TRP A 340 -1.66 -15.03 -24.79
CA TRP A 340 -0.77 -14.12 -24.07
C TRP A 340 0.21 -14.90 -23.18
N LYS A 341 1.48 -14.53 -23.27
CA LYS A 341 2.53 -14.85 -22.31
C LYS A 341 2.99 -13.56 -21.66
N LEU A 342 2.79 -13.43 -20.37
CA LEU A 342 3.10 -12.23 -19.62
C LEU A 342 4.04 -12.52 -18.46
N GLY A 343 4.92 -11.58 -18.23
CA GLY A 343 5.85 -11.59 -17.10
C GLY A 343 7.19 -12.25 -17.40
N GLN A 344 8.14 -11.91 -16.54
CA GLN A 344 9.49 -12.44 -16.44
C GLN A 344 9.96 -12.17 -14.99
N PRO A 345 10.72 -13.08 -14.35
CA PRO A 345 11.22 -14.38 -14.83
C PRO A 345 10.13 -15.47 -14.94
N SER A 346 9.01 -15.31 -14.26
CA SER A 346 7.84 -16.20 -14.35
C SER A 346 7.02 -15.90 -15.60
N ALA A 347 6.21 -16.84 -16.06
CA ALA A 347 5.28 -16.62 -17.16
C ALA A 347 3.86 -16.97 -16.78
N GLY A 348 2.97 -15.99 -16.86
CA GLY A 348 1.53 -16.18 -16.87
C GLY A 348 1.06 -16.48 -18.29
N LEU A 349 0.21 -17.50 -18.46
CA LEU A 349 -0.24 -17.97 -19.76
C LEU A 349 -1.76 -17.89 -19.88
N TRP A 350 -2.19 -17.26 -20.97
CA TRP A 350 -3.56 -17.29 -21.46
C TRP A 350 -3.58 -18.07 -22.78
N PHE A 351 -4.57 -18.92 -22.96
CA PHE A 351 -4.71 -19.73 -24.17
C PHE A 351 -5.89 -19.21 -25.01
N HIS A 352 -5.77 -19.34 -26.33
CA HIS A 352 -6.88 -19.03 -27.24
C HIS A 352 -8.12 -19.86 -26.91
N PRO A 353 -9.32 -19.31 -27.14
CA PRO A 353 -10.56 -20.08 -27.05
C PRO A 353 -10.50 -21.32 -27.95
N GLY A 354 -10.76 -22.50 -27.38
CA GLY A 354 -10.70 -23.77 -28.11
C GLY A 354 -9.35 -24.50 -28.06
N ALA A 355 -8.33 -23.92 -27.42
CA ALA A 355 -7.05 -24.59 -27.19
C ALA A 355 -7.20 -25.86 -26.35
N ASN A 356 -6.35 -26.86 -26.62
CA ASN A 356 -6.30 -28.08 -25.80
C ASN A 356 -5.44 -27.88 -24.53
N VAL A 357 -5.95 -27.04 -23.62
CA VAL A 357 -5.25 -26.65 -22.39
C VAL A 357 -4.86 -27.88 -21.55
N THR A 358 -5.72 -28.89 -21.47
CA THR A 358 -5.42 -30.17 -20.79
C THR A 358 -4.14 -30.84 -21.32
N LYS A 359 -3.98 -30.90 -22.64
CA LYS A 359 -2.77 -31.46 -23.31
C LYS A 359 -1.52 -30.62 -22.95
N HIS A 360 -1.66 -29.29 -22.92
CA HIS A 360 -0.55 -28.39 -22.62
C HIS A 360 -0.12 -28.46 -21.15
N LEU A 361 -1.08 -28.53 -20.23
CA LEU A 361 -0.79 -28.76 -18.81
C LEU A 361 -0.07 -30.09 -18.57
N GLN A 362 -0.50 -31.17 -19.23
CA GLN A 362 0.21 -32.46 -19.14
C GLN A 362 1.66 -32.35 -19.60
N LYS A 363 1.93 -31.62 -20.70
CA LYS A 363 3.30 -31.38 -21.18
C LYS A 363 4.11 -30.56 -20.18
N LEU A 364 3.55 -29.46 -19.63
CA LEU A 364 4.20 -28.60 -18.62
C LEU A 364 4.52 -29.40 -17.36
N TYR A 365 3.57 -30.16 -16.79
CA TYR A 365 3.82 -30.99 -15.61
C TYR A 365 4.84 -32.10 -15.87
N LYS A 366 4.80 -32.74 -17.04
CA LYS A 366 5.79 -33.73 -17.43
C LYS A 366 7.20 -33.13 -17.53
N ALA A 367 7.32 -31.89 -18.01
CA ALA A 367 8.59 -31.18 -18.08
C ALA A 367 9.07 -30.75 -16.69
N SER A 368 8.20 -30.18 -15.86
CA SER A 368 8.55 -29.77 -14.49
C SER A 368 8.96 -30.93 -13.58
N ALA A 369 8.44 -32.13 -13.83
CA ALA A 369 8.80 -33.34 -13.09
C ALA A 369 10.14 -33.97 -13.48
N ARG A 370 10.78 -33.46 -14.57
CA ARG A 370 12.10 -33.95 -15.00
C ARG A 370 13.22 -33.14 -14.36
N ALA A 371 14.33 -33.81 -14.01
CA ALA A 371 15.52 -33.08 -13.58
C ALA A 371 15.98 -32.13 -14.71
N PRO A 372 16.39 -30.90 -14.39
CA PRO A 372 16.73 -30.37 -13.05
C PRO A 372 15.57 -29.85 -12.18
N HIS A 373 14.28 -30.07 -12.49
CA HIS A 373 13.13 -29.56 -11.75
C HIS A 373 13.17 -28.03 -11.56
N ASN A 374 13.40 -27.32 -12.64
CA ASN A 374 13.75 -25.90 -12.64
C ASN A 374 12.54 -24.95 -12.67
N PHE A 375 11.32 -25.44 -12.62
CA PHE A 375 10.09 -24.65 -12.52
C PHE A 375 8.93 -25.43 -11.88
N LYS A 376 7.94 -24.68 -11.41
CA LYS A 376 6.65 -25.17 -10.95
C LYS A 376 5.55 -24.64 -11.86
N VAL A 377 4.46 -25.39 -11.96
CA VAL A 377 3.26 -24.96 -12.72
C VAL A 377 2.13 -24.79 -11.73
N TYR A 378 1.50 -23.62 -11.72
CA TYR A 378 0.31 -23.33 -10.95
C TYR A 378 -0.87 -23.11 -11.89
N THR A 379 -2.08 -23.41 -11.43
CA THR A 379 -3.30 -23.28 -12.23
C THR A 379 -4.42 -22.70 -11.38
N ALA A 380 -5.40 -22.09 -12.04
CA ALA A 380 -6.68 -21.77 -11.44
C ALA A 380 -7.39 -23.03 -10.93
N THR A 381 -8.38 -22.88 -10.05
CA THR A 381 -9.27 -23.96 -9.63
C THR A 381 -10.35 -24.26 -10.68
N SER A 382 -11.11 -25.34 -10.50
CA SER A 382 -12.19 -25.73 -11.43
C SER A 382 -13.31 -24.70 -11.56
N GLU A 383 -13.44 -23.79 -10.62
CA GLU A 383 -14.51 -22.78 -10.64
C GLU A 383 -14.25 -21.68 -11.68
N VAL A 384 -13.00 -21.37 -11.96
CA VAL A 384 -12.59 -20.33 -12.91
C VAL A 384 -12.56 -20.83 -14.34
N TRP A 385 -12.12 -22.07 -14.57
CA TRP A 385 -11.89 -22.61 -15.91
C TRP A 385 -13.08 -22.53 -16.87
N PRO A 386 -14.32 -22.84 -16.44
CA PRO A 386 -15.49 -22.76 -17.36
C PRO A 386 -15.75 -21.33 -17.85
N ASN A 387 -15.45 -20.33 -17.03
CA ASN A 387 -15.69 -18.94 -17.37
C ASN A 387 -14.62 -18.37 -18.31
N VAL A 388 -13.36 -18.83 -18.15
CA VAL A 388 -12.22 -18.35 -18.93
C VAL A 388 -12.13 -19.06 -20.29
N TYR A 389 -12.50 -20.36 -20.37
CA TYR A 389 -12.32 -21.18 -21.56
C TYR A 389 -13.62 -21.79 -22.08
N ASN A 390 -14.72 -21.06 -22.06
CA ASN A 390 -16.00 -21.47 -22.69
C ASN A 390 -16.48 -22.88 -22.28
N GLY A 391 -16.41 -23.20 -21.00
CA GLY A 391 -16.88 -24.47 -20.47
C GLY A 391 -15.86 -25.62 -20.54
N VAL A 392 -14.60 -25.37 -20.83
CA VAL A 392 -13.54 -26.39 -20.76
C VAL A 392 -13.25 -26.69 -19.30
N GLU A 393 -13.49 -27.95 -18.88
CA GLU A 393 -13.11 -28.43 -17.55
C GLU A 393 -11.68 -28.99 -17.58
N ILE A 394 -10.89 -28.54 -16.62
CA ILE A 394 -9.54 -29.12 -16.38
C ILE A 394 -9.66 -30.26 -15.37
N PRO A 395 -9.17 -31.46 -15.68
CA PRO A 395 -9.19 -32.58 -14.75
C PRO A 395 -8.57 -32.19 -13.40
N GLN A 396 -9.21 -32.57 -12.30
CA GLN A 396 -8.75 -32.24 -10.95
C GLN A 396 -7.28 -32.64 -10.72
N ALA A 397 -6.81 -33.71 -11.32
CA ALA A 397 -5.42 -34.16 -11.24
C ALA A 397 -4.41 -33.19 -11.88
N LEU A 398 -4.87 -32.21 -12.67
CA LEU A 398 -4.04 -31.16 -13.29
C LEU A 398 -4.24 -29.79 -12.63
N GLN A 399 -5.08 -29.71 -11.60
CA GLN A 399 -5.26 -28.48 -10.84
C GLN A 399 -4.18 -28.39 -9.74
N ASN A 400 -3.47 -27.29 -9.71
CA ASN A 400 -2.43 -27.01 -8.72
C ASN A 400 -2.46 -25.51 -8.39
N PRO A 401 -3.41 -25.05 -7.59
CA PRO A 401 -3.53 -23.63 -7.25
C PRO A 401 -2.29 -23.16 -6.47
N PHE A 402 -2.04 -21.86 -6.52
CA PHE A 402 -1.04 -21.25 -5.65
C PHE A 402 -1.34 -21.56 -4.18
N PRO A 403 -0.31 -21.78 -3.34
CA PRO A 403 -0.51 -21.90 -1.91
C PRO A 403 -1.27 -20.70 -1.36
N PRO A 404 -2.24 -20.86 -0.45
CA PRO A 404 -3.07 -19.76 0.06
C PRO A 404 -2.26 -18.59 0.63
N GLY A 405 -1.10 -18.85 1.23
CA GLY A 405 -0.21 -17.81 1.77
C GLY A 405 0.48 -16.93 0.71
N LYS A 406 0.35 -17.24 -0.59
CA LYS A 406 0.86 -16.37 -1.65
C LYS A 406 -0.09 -15.21 -1.96
N HIS A 407 -1.38 -15.34 -1.64
CA HIS A 407 -2.40 -14.33 -1.95
C HIS A 407 -2.35 -13.88 -3.40
N PHE A 408 -2.30 -14.87 -4.30
CA PHE A 408 -2.19 -14.67 -5.73
C PHE A 408 -2.94 -15.80 -6.44
N SER A 409 -4.24 -15.58 -6.63
CA SER A 409 -5.12 -16.59 -7.22
C SER A 409 -5.95 -16.01 -8.36
N PRO A 410 -6.01 -16.69 -9.52
CA PRO A 410 -6.95 -16.36 -10.58
C PRO A 410 -8.42 -16.42 -10.14
N ASP A 411 -8.71 -17.20 -9.10
CA ASP A 411 -10.06 -17.31 -8.53
C ASP A 411 -10.51 -16.00 -7.85
N HIS A 412 -9.56 -15.18 -7.41
CA HIS A 412 -9.83 -13.90 -6.74
C HIS A 412 -9.70 -12.69 -7.66
N ASN A 413 -8.92 -12.81 -8.75
CA ASN A 413 -8.71 -11.72 -9.68
C ASN A 413 -8.50 -12.24 -11.11
N SER A 414 -9.40 -11.85 -12.01
CA SER A 414 -9.41 -12.30 -13.42
C SER A 414 -8.18 -11.87 -14.22
N ARG A 415 -7.44 -10.84 -13.76
CA ARG A 415 -6.18 -10.40 -14.39
C ARG A 415 -5.05 -11.39 -14.18
N ILE A 416 -5.12 -12.22 -13.12
CA ILE A 416 -4.10 -13.25 -12.86
C ILE A 416 -4.29 -14.38 -13.88
N PRO A 417 -3.25 -14.71 -14.69
CA PRO A 417 -3.35 -15.76 -15.68
C PRO A 417 -3.73 -17.11 -15.10
N PRO A 418 -4.59 -17.87 -15.76
CA PRO A 418 -5.09 -19.15 -15.25
C PRO A 418 -4.05 -20.28 -15.23
N VAL A 419 -2.92 -20.10 -15.93
CA VAL A 419 -1.75 -20.97 -15.86
C VAL A 419 -0.53 -20.12 -15.60
N TYR A 420 0.27 -20.50 -14.63
CA TYR A 420 1.47 -19.78 -14.25
C TYR A 420 2.67 -20.74 -14.16
N VAL A 421 3.74 -20.40 -14.87
CA VAL A 421 5.01 -21.14 -14.86
C VAL A 421 6.01 -20.32 -14.05
N VAL A 422 6.37 -20.82 -12.86
CA VAL A 422 7.24 -20.14 -11.89
C VAL A 422 8.60 -20.84 -11.90
N PRO A 423 9.66 -20.20 -12.38
CA PRO A 423 10.98 -20.81 -12.43
C PRO A 423 11.64 -20.79 -11.04
N GLU A 424 12.57 -21.73 -10.86
CA GLU A 424 13.52 -21.66 -9.74
C GLU A 424 14.52 -20.50 -9.97
N LEU A 425 15.14 -20.06 -8.89
CA LEU A 425 16.08 -18.93 -8.93
C LEU A 425 17.18 -19.15 -9.99
N GLY A 426 17.49 -18.11 -10.76
CA GLY A 426 18.47 -18.14 -11.84
C GLY A 426 17.95 -18.73 -13.16
N TRP A 427 16.67 -19.11 -13.21
CA TRP A 427 15.98 -19.50 -14.43
C TRP A 427 14.97 -18.45 -14.84
N SER A 428 14.68 -18.34 -16.14
CA SER A 428 13.60 -17.50 -16.68
C SER A 428 12.85 -18.20 -17.79
N VAL A 429 11.55 -17.93 -17.87
CA VAL A 429 10.65 -18.53 -18.85
C VAL A 429 10.59 -17.63 -20.09
N THR A 430 10.84 -18.22 -21.26
CA THR A 430 10.83 -17.52 -22.56
C THR A 430 10.39 -18.46 -23.69
N TRP A 431 10.55 -18.05 -24.94
CA TRP A 431 10.43 -18.87 -26.14
C TRP A 431 11.45 -18.46 -27.20
N HIS A 432 11.83 -19.37 -28.08
CA HIS A 432 12.80 -19.11 -29.13
C HIS A 432 12.36 -18.01 -30.11
N ARG A 433 11.04 -17.79 -30.27
CA ARG A 433 10.50 -16.73 -31.12
C ARG A 433 10.63 -15.31 -30.54
N GLU A 434 10.93 -15.19 -29.26
CA GLU A 434 11.26 -13.92 -28.61
C GLU A 434 12.68 -13.52 -29.03
N LYS A 435 12.79 -12.51 -29.89
CA LYS A 435 14.06 -12.16 -30.55
C LYS A 435 15.11 -11.62 -29.60
N ASP A 436 14.68 -10.91 -28.57
CA ASP A 436 15.53 -10.30 -27.57
C ASP A 436 14.92 -10.53 -26.18
N PRO A 437 15.07 -11.74 -25.59
CA PRO A 437 14.62 -11.95 -24.23
C PRO A 437 15.41 -11.01 -23.31
N TRP A 438 14.70 -10.32 -22.41
CA TRP A 438 15.33 -9.41 -21.45
C TRP A 438 16.47 -10.10 -20.71
N TYR A 439 17.69 -9.67 -20.98
CA TYR A 439 18.88 -10.15 -20.31
C TYR A 439 19.32 -9.14 -19.26
N SER A 440 19.45 -9.57 -18.02
CA SER A 440 19.96 -8.76 -16.92
C SER A 440 20.92 -9.57 -16.05
N ASN A 441 21.85 -8.89 -15.41
CA ASN A 441 22.82 -9.51 -14.49
C ASN A 441 22.21 -9.77 -13.10
N GLY A 442 21.08 -9.16 -12.80
CA GLY A 442 20.25 -9.42 -11.64
C GLY A 442 18.76 -9.35 -12.00
N ASP A 443 17.92 -10.09 -11.27
CA ASP A 443 16.49 -10.12 -11.50
C ASP A 443 15.71 -10.42 -10.21
N HIS A 444 14.42 -10.11 -10.23
CA HIS A 444 13.49 -10.35 -9.14
C HIS A 444 12.16 -10.88 -9.70
N GLY A 445 11.09 -11.02 -8.90
CA GLY A 445 9.84 -11.64 -9.37
C GLY A 445 9.80 -13.16 -9.15
N TYR A 446 10.81 -13.73 -8.50
CA TYR A 446 10.83 -15.12 -8.04
C TYR A 446 9.92 -15.33 -6.83
N ASP A 447 9.98 -16.53 -6.25
CA ASP A 447 9.27 -16.85 -5.01
C ASP A 447 9.58 -15.78 -3.92
N ASN A 448 8.56 -15.07 -3.48
CA ASN A 448 8.71 -13.99 -2.49
C ASN A 448 9.20 -14.46 -1.11
N GLU A 449 9.17 -15.76 -0.81
CA GLU A 449 9.76 -16.33 0.42
C GLU A 449 11.26 -16.57 0.29
N HIS A 450 11.79 -16.57 -0.95
CA HIS A 450 13.22 -16.78 -1.17
C HIS A 450 14.04 -15.67 -0.49
N PRO A 451 15.15 -16.01 0.21
CA PRO A 451 15.95 -15.03 0.95
C PRO A 451 16.43 -13.83 0.11
N LEU A 452 16.71 -14.04 -1.18
CA LEU A 452 17.17 -12.97 -2.09
C LEU A 452 16.05 -12.01 -2.53
N MET A 453 14.78 -12.36 -2.26
CA MET A 453 13.62 -11.48 -2.52
C MET A 453 13.22 -10.65 -1.30
N ARG A 454 13.83 -10.87 -0.13
CA ARG A 454 13.49 -10.17 1.11
C ARG A 454 13.83 -8.68 1.03
N ALA A 455 12.92 -7.86 1.49
CA ALA A 455 13.00 -6.41 1.43
C ALA A 455 13.48 -5.79 2.76
N LEU A 456 13.93 -4.53 2.70
CA LEU A 456 14.36 -3.73 3.84
C LEU A 456 13.16 -3.16 4.60
N PHE A 457 13.28 -3.02 5.93
CA PHE A 457 12.44 -2.14 6.75
C PHE A 457 13.21 -1.57 7.93
N ILE A 458 13.23 -0.25 8.03
CA ILE A 458 13.80 0.55 9.12
C ILE A 458 12.83 1.68 9.44
N ALA A 459 12.60 1.95 10.72
CA ALA A 459 11.86 3.12 11.17
C ALA A 459 12.68 3.89 12.23
N SER A 460 12.57 5.21 12.22
CA SER A 460 13.17 6.08 13.21
C SER A 460 12.28 7.31 13.47
N GLY A 461 12.34 7.87 14.68
CA GLY A 461 11.56 9.04 15.08
C GLY A 461 10.79 8.80 16.37
N PRO A 462 9.85 9.68 16.72
CA PRO A 462 9.16 9.65 18.02
C PRO A 462 8.44 8.32 18.33
N PHE A 463 7.94 7.62 17.33
CA PHE A 463 7.37 6.29 17.51
C PHE A 463 8.40 5.29 18.02
N THR A 464 9.54 5.20 17.35
CA THR A 464 10.58 4.22 17.70
C THR A 464 11.24 4.53 19.01
N ASP A 465 11.39 5.81 19.38
CA ASP A 465 11.92 6.23 20.68
C ASP A 465 11.02 5.74 21.82
N ARG A 466 9.70 5.84 21.66
CA ARG A 466 8.72 5.31 22.62
C ARG A 466 8.78 3.80 22.74
N VAL A 467 8.77 3.09 21.59
CA VAL A 467 8.89 1.63 21.56
C VAL A 467 10.14 1.17 22.27
N ARG A 468 11.28 1.80 21.99
CA ARG A 468 12.56 1.49 22.66
C ARG A 468 12.50 1.71 24.16
N ALA A 469 12.00 2.86 24.59
CA ALA A 469 11.86 3.17 26.02
C ALA A 469 11.05 2.09 26.77
N GLN A 470 9.97 1.61 26.17
CA GLN A 470 9.12 0.56 26.76
C GLN A 470 9.81 -0.81 26.80
N VAL A 471 10.43 -1.23 25.68
CA VAL A 471 11.15 -2.50 25.61
C VAL A 471 12.25 -2.55 26.66
N PHE A 472 12.99 -1.45 26.84
CA PHE A 472 14.04 -1.37 27.87
C PHE A 472 13.49 -1.32 29.28
N ALA A 473 12.38 -0.61 29.52
CA ALA A 473 11.73 -0.60 30.84
C ALA A 473 11.23 -2.01 31.23
N GLN A 474 10.64 -2.74 30.29
CA GLN A 474 10.21 -4.14 30.51
C GLN A 474 11.39 -5.08 30.77
N ALA A 475 12.50 -4.93 30.03
CA ALA A 475 13.70 -5.73 30.26
C ALA A 475 14.33 -5.48 31.65
N GLN A 476 14.25 -4.26 32.17
CA GLN A 476 14.73 -3.92 33.50
C GLN A 476 13.82 -4.42 34.63
N ALA A 477 12.52 -4.51 34.37
CA ALA A 477 11.54 -4.99 35.36
C ALA A 477 11.57 -6.51 35.58
N GLN A 478 12.22 -7.28 34.71
CA GLN A 478 12.32 -8.73 34.85
C GLN A 478 13.46 -9.09 35.85
N PRO A 479 13.18 -10.05 36.78
CA PRO A 479 14.23 -10.50 37.71
C PRO A 479 15.39 -11.10 36.91
N ALA A 480 16.62 -10.73 37.29
CA ALA A 480 17.84 -11.20 36.65
C ALA A 480 17.89 -12.73 36.69
N VAL A 481 17.70 -13.38 35.54
CA VAL A 481 18.02 -14.79 35.38
C VAL A 481 19.56 -14.90 35.50
N THR A 482 20.05 -15.53 36.58
CA THR A 482 21.49 -15.77 36.77
C THR A 482 21.95 -16.69 35.63
N PRO A 483 22.87 -16.26 34.77
CA PRO A 483 23.35 -17.13 33.71
C PRO A 483 24.17 -18.24 34.34
N THR A 484 23.85 -19.48 34.05
CA THR A 484 24.74 -20.62 34.32
C THR A 484 26.03 -20.39 33.53
N PRO A 485 27.21 -20.45 34.13
CA PRO A 485 28.45 -20.16 33.41
C PRO A 485 28.76 -21.25 32.41
N ASN A 486 28.50 -20.95 31.13
CA ASN A 486 28.87 -21.82 30.02
C ASN A 486 30.33 -21.50 29.62
N ARG A 487 31.25 -22.41 29.85
CA ARG A 487 32.72 -22.26 29.69
C ARG A 487 33.21 -22.11 28.24
N PHE A 488 32.34 -21.94 27.25
CA PHE A 488 32.68 -21.91 25.81
C PHE A 488 32.15 -20.70 25.04
N ALA A 489 31.87 -19.58 25.69
CA ALA A 489 31.48 -18.37 24.95
C ALA A 489 32.72 -17.70 24.34
N ARG A 490 32.98 -17.98 23.05
CA ARG A 490 33.76 -17.08 22.21
C ARG A 490 32.91 -15.79 22.01
N SER A 491 33.60 -14.64 22.03
CA SER A 491 33.01 -13.30 21.83
C SER A 491 32.08 -13.25 20.63
N SER A 492 30.77 -13.40 20.86
CA SER A 492 29.74 -13.19 19.85
C SER A 492 29.34 -11.72 19.85
N PRO A 493 28.96 -11.16 18.67
CA PRO A 493 28.49 -9.78 18.59
C PRO A 493 27.28 -9.57 19.50
N VAL A 494 27.09 -8.34 19.96
CA VAL A 494 26.02 -7.92 20.87
C VAL A 494 24.69 -8.45 20.35
N PRO A 495 23.96 -9.28 21.11
CA PRO A 495 22.71 -9.84 20.64
C PRO A 495 21.62 -8.76 20.59
N ALA A 496 20.83 -8.77 19.55
CA ALA A 496 19.68 -7.89 19.35
C ALA A 496 18.51 -8.30 20.26
N ILE A 497 17.70 -7.35 20.70
CA ILE A 497 16.40 -7.64 21.33
C ILE A 497 15.46 -8.13 20.23
N TYR A 498 15.03 -9.37 20.36
CA TYR A 498 14.12 -10.02 19.41
C TYR A 498 12.68 -9.91 19.91
N ILE A 499 11.81 -9.41 19.08
CA ILE A 499 10.37 -9.36 19.33
C ILE A 499 9.70 -10.40 18.43
N PRO A 500 8.93 -11.34 19.00
CA PRO A 500 8.32 -12.41 18.23
C PRO A 500 7.27 -11.90 17.26
N ASP A 501 7.08 -12.66 16.20
CA ASP A 501 5.91 -12.57 15.33
C ASP A 501 4.64 -12.72 16.18
N PRO A 502 3.76 -11.68 16.24
CA PRO A 502 2.53 -11.74 17.00
C PRO A 502 1.57 -12.84 16.51
N LEU A 503 1.77 -13.38 15.31
CA LEU A 503 0.98 -14.47 14.74
C LEU A 503 1.46 -15.86 15.21
N ASN A 504 2.66 -15.97 15.75
CA ASN A 504 3.18 -17.24 16.26
C ASN A 504 2.89 -17.43 17.74
N LYS A 505 1.66 -17.79 18.07
CA LYS A 505 1.17 -17.98 19.45
C LYS A 505 1.80 -19.15 20.22
N THR A 506 2.69 -19.93 19.63
CA THR A 506 3.18 -21.21 20.21
C THR A 506 4.59 -21.16 20.79
N SER A 507 5.38 -20.12 20.54
CA SER A 507 6.70 -19.99 21.11
C SER A 507 6.84 -18.70 21.91
N LYS A 508 6.98 -18.81 23.24
CA LYS A 508 7.51 -17.70 24.04
C LYS A 508 8.96 -17.48 23.61
N PRO A 509 9.29 -16.30 23.03
CA PRO A 509 10.67 -16.04 22.65
C PRO A 509 11.53 -15.84 23.88
N PRO A 510 12.82 -16.10 23.79
CA PRO A 510 13.76 -15.68 24.80
C PRO A 510 13.84 -14.15 24.80
N ILE A 511 13.38 -13.51 25.87
CA ILE A 511 13.62 -12.11 26.11
C ILE A 511 15.12 -11.95 26.36
N TYR A 512 15.78 -11.24 25.45
CA TYR A 512 17.19 -10.94 25.63
C TYR A 512 17.36 -9.74 26.56
N VAL A 513 18.06 -9.97 27.65
CA VAL A 513 18.53 -8.91 28.57
C VAL A 513 19.92 -8.49 28.11
N PRO A 514 20.15 -7.21 27.75
CA PRO A 514 21.47 -6.75 27.36
C PRO A 514 22.48 -6.93 28.52
N PRO A 515 23.76 -7.19 28.23
CA PRO A 515 24.79 -7.24 29.26
C PRO A 515 24.85 -5.93 30.02
N ARG A 516 25.10 -5.98 31.33
CA ARG A 516 25.30 -4.83 32.22
C ARG A 516 26.47 -3.98 31.72
N GLY A 517 26.17 -2.99 30.90
CA GLY A 517 27.14 -2.04 30.36
C GLY A 517 26.49 -1.19 29.30
N GLY A 518 25.82 -0.17 29.71
CA GLY A 518 25.46 1.12 29.07
C GLY A 518 25.06 1.22 27.58
N GLY A 519 25.04 0.17 26.81
CA GLY A 519 24.69 0.18 25.39
C GLY A 519 23.36 -0.52 25.14
N HIS A 520 22.36 0.23 24.72
CA HIS A 520 21.08 -0.31 24.32
C HIS A 520 21.22 -0.94 22.93
N GLY A 521 21.10 -2.28 22.82
CA GLY A 521 21.09 -2.99 21.53
C GLY A 521 19.91 -2.59 20.63
N PRO A 522 19.94 -3.00 19.35
CA PRO A 522 18.85 -2.72 18.40
C PRO A 522 17.54 -3.38 18.85
N VAL A 523 16.42 -2.71 18.59
CA VAL A 523 15.09 -3.30 18.69
C VAL A 523 14.74 -3.92 17.34
N LEU A 524 14.56 -5.25 17.32
CA LEU A 524 14.27 -5.99 16.12
C LEU A 524 12.84 -6.53 16.15
N ILE A 525 12.11 -6.28 15.08
CA ILE A 525 10.90 -7.03 14.75
C ILE A 525 11.33 -8.26 13.91
N ASP A 526 10.64 -9.38 14.07
CA ASP A 526 10.78 -10.49 13.12
C ASP A 526 10.30 -10.07 11.72
N LYS A 527 10.19 -10.97 10.79
CA LYS A 527 9.59 -10.65 9.49
C LYS A 527 8.13 -10.23 9.66
N PHE A 528 7.67 -9.35 8.79
CA PHE A 528 6.25 -9.06 8.63
C PHE A 528 5.92 -8.73 7.16
N GLN A 529 4.65 -8.90 6.79
CA GLN A 529 4.18 -8.67 5.42
C GLN A 529 4.15 -7.18 5.09
N ASN A 530 4.49 -6.82 3.86
CA ASN A 530 4.51 -5.42 3.40
C ASN A 530 3.13 -4.73 3.48
N VAL A 531 2.04 -5.48 3.45
CA VAL A 531 0.66 -4.97 3.63
C VAL A 531 0.42 -4.37 5.02
N GLU A 532 1.25 -4.68 6.02
CA GLU A 532 1.14 -4.11 7.37
C GLU A 532 1.64 -2.65 7.44
N VAL A 533 2.40 -2.18 6.44
CA VAL A 533 2.98 -0.83 6.43
C VAL A 533 1.89 0.25 6.38
N TYR A 534 0.83 0.04 5.60
CA TYR A 534 -0.32 0.94 5.55
C TYR A 534 -0.89 1.21 6.95
N GLY A 535 -1.16 0.14 7.71
CA GLY A 535 -1.69 0.23 9.06
C GLY A 535 -0.77 0.98 10.03
N LEU A 536 0.56 0.81 9.90
CA LEU A 536 1.56 1.57 10.66
C LEU A 536 1.44 3.06 10.37
N VAL A 537 1.47 3.46 9.10
CA VAL A 537 1.42 4.88 8.70
C VAL A 537 0.13 5.54 9.17
N MET A 538 -1.04 4.86 9.05
CA MET A 538 -2.32 5.39 9.55
C MET A 538 -2.28 5.67 11.06
N ARG A 539 -1.58 4.84 11.84
CA ARG A 539 -1.41 5.05 13.28
C ARG A 539 -0.43 6.17 13.61
N LEU A 540 0.70 6.23 12.90
CA LEU A 540 1.69 7.30 13.07
C LEU A 540 1.06 8.67 12.80
N LEU A 541 0.27 8.79 11.76
CA LEU A 541 -0.48 10.01 11.44
C LEU A 541 -1.64 10.29 12.42
N GLY A 542 -2.07 9.28 13.21
CA GLY A 542 -3.19 9.40 14.13
C GLY A 542 -4.57 9.34 13.45
N ILE A 543 -4.64 8.76 12.26
CA ILE A 543 -5.87 8.66 11.45
C ILE A 543 -6.37 7.22 11.27
N ARG A 544 -6.05 6.32 12.21
CA ARG A 544 -6.54 4.93 12.17
C ARG A 544 -8.06 4.83 11.93
N ALA A 545 -8.83 5.77 12.46
CA ALA A 545 -10.29 5.77 12.30
C ALA A 545 -10.75 6.04 10.85
N HIS A 546 -9.86 6.55 10.00
CA HIS A 546 -10.09 6.79 8.58
C HIS A 546 -9.50 5.69 7.69
N ALA A 547 -8.77 4.73 8.28
CA ALA A 547 -8.12 3.68 7.52
C ALA A 547 -9.12 2.88 6.69
N ALA A 548 -8.77 2.64 5.43
CA ALA A 548 -9.52 1.75 4.55
C ALA A 548 -9.39 0.29 5.00
N GLN A 549 -10.25 -0.57 4.47
CA GLN A 549 -10.12 -2.01 4.68
C GLN A 549 -8.87 -2.54 3.96
N THR A 550 -8.10 -3.37 4.64
CA THR A 550 -6.85 -3.94 4.15
C THR A 550 -6.82 -5.46 4.31
N ASN A 551 -5.82 -6.11 3.73
CA ASN A 551 -5.49 -7.51 3.98
C ASN A 551 -4.53 -7.69 5.17
N GLY A 552 -4.04 -6.59 5.75
CA GLY A 552 -3.20 -6.63 6.95
C GLY A 552 -3.93 -7.22 8.14
N THR A 553 -3.18 -7.73 9.10
CA THR A 553 -3.71 -8.31 10.33
C THR A 553 -4.30 -7.24 11.22
N ASP A 554 -5.58 -7.37 11.57
CA ASP A 554 -6.20 -6.42 12.49
C ASP A 554 -5.45 -6.43 13.84
N GLY A 555 -5.13 -5.23 14.31
CA GLY A 555 -4.38 -5.07 15.55
C GLY A 555 -2.89 -5.43 15.49
N PHE A 556 -2.31 -5.72 14.31
CA PHE A 556 -0.87 -6.06 14.19
C PHE A 556 0.03 -5.09 14.96
N TRP A 557 -0.23 -3.79 14.85
CA TRP A 557 0.55 -2.74 15.51
C TRP A 557 0.01 -2.34 16.89
N ASP A 558 -1.11 -2.93 17.41
CA ASP A 558 -1.74 -2.50 18.68
C ASP A 558 -0.76 -2.64 19.85
N GLU A 559 -0.03 -3.74 19.90
CA GLU A 559 0.97 -3.99 20.93
C GLU A 559 2.00 -2.86 21.06
N TRP A 560 2.30 -2.16 19.97
CA TRP A 560 3.29 -1.09 19.90
C TRP A 560 2.74 0.29 20.28
N PHE A 561 1.41 0.47 20.14
CA PHE A 561 0.73 1.75 20.36
C PHE A 561 -0.09 1.75 21.66
N ASP A 562 -0.72 0.64 22.04
CA ASP A 562 -1.64 0.57 23.18
C ASP A 562 -0.88 0.48 24.52
N ARG A 563 0.38 0.11 24.47
CA ARG A 563 1.29 0.15 25.64
C ARG A 563 1.89 1.55 25.86
N LEU A 564 1.57 2.49 24.98
CA LEU A 564 2.00 3.89 25.04
C LEU A 564 0.98 4.76 25.74
#